data_db4f94012f6c79d316bf9ee4f57cc4f4
#
_entry.id   db4f94012f6c79d316bf9ee4f57cc4f4
#
_cell.length_a   1.000
_cell.length_b   1.000
_cell.length_c   1.000
_cell.angle_alpha   90.00
_cell.angle_beta   90.00
_cell.angle_gamma   90.00
#
_symmetry.space_group_name_H-M   'P 1'
#
loop_
_entity.id
_entity.type
_entity.pdbx_description
1 polymer ?
#
loop_
_entity_poly.entity_id
_entity_poly.type
_entity_poly.pdbx_seq_one_letter_code
_entity_poly.pdbx_strand_id
1 'polypeptide(L)'
;MEKGLVYILTNPCLDGWVKIGMTERDDIESRLRELNSPTNIPLSYRCYATYEVENPHEVEKRIHSIIDRVDGSLHAREQLKNGKIREREFFKISPETAYGIFKDIAILRGDID
;
A
#
# COMPACT_ATOMS: atom_id res chain seq x y z
N MET A 1 -10.03 6.80 18.17
CA MET A 1 -9.73 6.47 16.78
C MET A 1 -8.96 5.18 16.72
N GLU A 2 -9.26 4.35 15.72
CA GLU A 2 -8.66 3.04 15.64
C GLU A 2 -7.23 3.14 15.13
N LYS A 3 -6.35 2.38 15.75
CA LYS A 3 -4.99 2.20 15.25
C LYS A 3 -4.96 1.07 14.24
N GLY A 4 -4.00 1.12 13.36
CA GLY A 4 -3.76 0.08 12.39
C GLY A 4 -2.43 0.28 11.72
N LEU A 5 -2.24 -0.40 10.61
CA LEU A 5 -0.99 -0.34 9.85
C LEU A 5 -1.27 0.09 8.43
N VAL A 6 -0.42 0.96 7.91
CA VAL A 6 -0.26 1.15 6.48
C VAL A 6 0.99 0.37 6.09
N TYR A 7 0.96 -0.32 4.96
CA TYR A 7 2.03 -1.24 4.61
C TYR A 7 2.43 -1.13 3.15
N ILE A 8 3.67 -1.53 2.90
CA ILE A 8 4.21 -1.69 1.55
C ILE A 8 4.51 -3.18 1.37
N LEU A 9 3.88 -3.80 0.40
CA LEU A 9 4.12 -5.19 0.06
C LEU A 9 4.74 -5.30 -1.32
N THR A 10 5.58 -6.31 -1.47
CA THR A 10 6.16 -6.68 -2.76
C THR A 10 5.77 -8.11 -3.08
N ASN A 11 5.88 -8.46 -4.36
CA ASN A 11 5.63 -9.82 -4.81
C ASN A 11 6.56 -10.12 -5.97
N PRO A 12 7.33 -11.23 -5.92
CA PRO A 12 8.25 -11.56 -7.02
C PRO A 12 7.57 -11.71 -8.38
N CYS A 13 6.25 -12.00 -8.40
CA CYS A 13 5.48 -12.07 -9.64
C CYS A 13 5.12 -10.70 -10.20
N LEU A 14 5.30 -9.63 -9.42
CA LEU A 14 4.89 -8.28 -9.76
C LEU A 14 6.11 -7.36 -9.69
N ASP A 15 7.14 -7.72 -10.44
CA ASP A 15 8.37 -6.93 -10.48
C ASP A 15 8.09 -5.51 -10.96
N GLY A 16 8.64 -4.54 -10.26
CA GLY A 16 8.41 -3.12 -10.55
C GLY A 16 7.15 -2.54 -9.93
N TRP A 17 6.38 -3.34 -9.19
CA TRP A 17 5.16 -2.89 -8.55
C TRP A 17 5.26 -3.03 -7.02
N VAL A 18 4.60 -2.14 -6.30
CA VAL A 18 4.37 -2.29 -4.86
C VAL A 18 2.88 -2.22 -4.61
N LYS A 19 2.43 -2.89 -3.54
CA LYS A 19 1.08 -2.75 -3.04
C LYS A 19 1.15 -1.87 -1.80
N ILE A 20 0.39 -0.79 -1.79
CA ILE A 20 0.27 0.10 -0.64
C ILE A 20 -1.15 -0.01 -0.12
N GLY A 21 -1.30 -0.61 1.05
CA GLY A 21 -2.60 -0.85 1.63
C GLY A 21 -2.62 -0.58 3.12
N MET A 22 -3.73 -0.89 3.75
CA MET A 22 -3.91 -0.70 5.17
C MET A 22 -4.63 -1.89 5.78
N THR A 23 -4.47 -2.02 7.09
CA THR A 23 -5.25 -2.97 7.88
C THR A 23 -5.54 -2.35 9.24
N GLU A 24 -6.67 -2.69 9.80
CA GLU A 24 -7.01 -2.28 11.17
C GLU A 24 -6.45 -3.26 12.21
N ARG A 25 -5.84 -4.36 11.74
CA ARG A 25 -5.17 -5.30 12.62
C ARG A 25 -3.87 -4.70 13.14
N ASP A 26 -3.43 -5.18 14.28
CA ASP A 26 -2.20 -4.69 14.90
C ASP A 26 -0.95 -5.47 14.48
N ASP A 27 -1.11 -6.53 13.67
CA ASP A 27 0.02 -7.28 13.15
C ASP A 27 -0.11 -7.50 11.63
N ILE A 28 1.02 -7.46 10.95
CA ILE A 28 1.05 -7.61 9.50
C ILE A 28 0.93 -9.10 9.09
N GLU A 29 1.31 -10.02 9.96
CA GLU A 29 1.27 -11.45 9.65
C GLU A 29 -0.14 -11.93 9.37
N SER A 30 -1.12 -11.47 10.15
CA SER A 30 -2.52 -11.82 9.94
C SER A 30 -3.01 -11.33 8.58
N ARG A 31 -2.63 -10.11 8.21
CA ARG A 31 -3.01 -9.54 6.92
C ARG A 31 -2.34 -10.27 5.76
N LEU A 32 -1.06 -10.62 5.91
CA LEU A 32 -0.35 -11.38 4.89
C LEU A 32 -0.98 -12.76 4.68
N ARG A 33 -1.40 -13.43 5.75
CA ARG A 33 -2.09 -14.71 5.60
C ARG A 33 -3.36 -14.59 4.80
N GLU A 34 -4.14 -13.53 5.04
CA GLU A 34 -5.35 -13.28 4.27
C GLU A 34 -5.05 -13.05 2.80
N LEU A 35 -4.05 -12.22 2.51
CA LEU A 35 -3.69 -11.87 1.14
C LEU A 35 -3.06 -13.04 0.38
N ASN A 36 -2.37 -13.92 1.09
CA ASN A 36 -1.66 -15.04 0.49
C ASN A 36 -2.50 -16.34 0.44
N SER A 37 -3.69 -16.34 1.02
CA SER A 37 -4.52 -17.54 1.06
C SER A 37 -5.13 -17.95 -0.28
N PRO A 38 -5.45 -17.02 -1.23
CA PRO A 38 -5.97 -17.43 -2.52
C PRO A 38 -4.97 -18.28 -3.31
N THR A 39 -5.45 -19.39 -3.86
CA THR A 39 -4.59 -20.34 -4.58
C THR A 39 -4.16 -19.85 -5.96
N ASN A 40 -4.75 -18.76 -6.44
CA ASN A 40 -4.40 -18.19 -7.73
C ASN A 40 -3.20 -17.23 -7.68
N ILE A 41 -2.57 -17.08 -6.52
CA ILE A 41 -1.36 -16.27 -6.37
C ILE A 41 -0.16 -17.21 -6.45
N PRO A 42 0.66 -17.11 -7.51
CA PRO A 42 1.79 -18.05 -7.70
C PRO A 42 2.85 -17.93 -6.61
N LEU A 43 3.13 -16.71 -6.14
CA LEU A 43 4.11 -16.47 -5.09
C LEU A 43 3.53 -15.53 -4.04
N SER A 44 3.99 -15.71 -2.82
CA SER A 44 3.46 -14.97 -1.67
C SER A 44 3.90 -13.51 -1.67
N TYR A 45 3.03 -12.65 -1.19
CA TYR A 45 3.39 -11.28 -0.85
C TYR A 45 4.38 -11.26 0.30
N ARG A 46 5.27 -10.29 0.26
CA ARG A 46 6.27 -10.07 1.30
C ARG A 46 6.13 -8.65 1.83
N CYS A 47 6.27 -8.49 3.13
CA CYS A 47 6.20 -7.18 3.74
C CYS A 47 7.55 -6.46 3.58
N TYR A 48 7.52 -5.30 2.97
CA TYR A 48 8.70 -4.45 2.86
C TYR A 48 8.79 -3.50 4.06
N ALA A 49 7.66 -2.88 4.43
CA ALA A 49 7.62 -1.94 5.53
C ALA A 49 6.20 -1.78 6.07
N THR A 50 6.10 -1.42 7.33
CA THR A 50 4.83 -1.05 7.97
C THR A 50 4.99 0.26 8.69
N TYR A 51 3.86 0.95 8.86
CA TYR A 51 3.80 2.20 9.60
C TYR A 51 2.54 2.16 10.45
N GLU A 52 2.72 2.09 11.78
CA GLU A 52 1.60 2.08 12.71
C GLU A 52 1.05 3.50 12.86
N VAL A 53 -0.24 3.66 12.63
CA VAL A 53 -0.89 4.98 12.67
C VAL A 53 -2.27 4.86 13.27
N GLU A 54 -2.76 5.98 13.78
CA GLU A 54 -4.17 6.16 13.99
C GLU A 54 -4.79 6.52 12.66
N ASN A 55 -6.01 6.04 12.41
CA ASN A 55 -6.70 6.32 11.15
C ASN A 55 -5.95 5.79 9.93
N PRO A 56 -5.62 4.49 9.88
CA PRO A 56 -4.84 3.97 8.76
C PRO A 56 -5.53 4.16 7.40
N HIS A 57 -6.85 4.15 7.36
CA HIS A 57 -7.59 4.38 6.13
C HIS A 57 -7.30 5.78 5.55
N GLU A 58 -7.31 6.80 6.39
CA GLU A 58 -7.02 8.17 5.97
C GLU A 58 -5.57 8.33 5.51
N VAL A 59 -4.63 7.70 6.24
CA VAL A 59 -3.21 7.78 5.89
C VAL A 59 -2.94 7.09 4.56
N GLU A 60 -3.50 5.90 4.36
CA GLU A 60 -3.39 5.20 3.08
C GLU A 60 -3.90 6.07 1.93
N LYS A 61 -5.07 6.66 2.12
CA LYS A 61 -5.70 7.50 1.11
C LYS A 61 -4.83 8.69 0.75
N ARG A 62 -4.19 9.31 1.74
CA ARG A 62 -3.28 10.43 1.51
C ARG A 62 -2.04 10.01 0.75
N ILE A 63 -1.49 8.84 1.06
CA ILE A 63 -0.32 8.31 0.35
C ILE A 63 -0.68 8.08 -1.12
N HIS A 64 -1.82 7.45 -1.39
CA HIS A 64 -2.29 7.24 -2.76
C HIS A 64 -2.44 8.58 -3.50
N SER A 65 -3.00 9.58 -2.82
CA SER A 65 -3.19 10.92 -3.38
C SER A 65 -1.86 11.60 -3.72
N ILE A 66 -0.86 11.46 -2.87
CA ILE A 66 0.47 12.04 -3.11
C ILE A 66 1.08 11.45 -4.39
N ILE A 67 1.03 10.13 -4.53
CA ILE A 67 1.58 9.46 -5.70
C ILE A 67 0.82 9.88 -6.97
N ASP A 68 -0.50 9.94 -6.90
CA ASP A 68 -1.34 10.32 -8.04
C ASP A 68 -1.07 11.74 -8.49
N ARG A 69 -0.74 12.64 -7.57
CA ARG A 69 -0.40 14.04 -7.91
C ARG A 69 0.94 14.16 -8.60
N VAL A 70 1.89 13.30 -8.23
CA VAL A 70 3.21 13.30 -8.87
C VAL A 70 3.09 12.72 -10.28
N ASP A 71 2.44 11.57 -10.42
CA ASP A 71 2.22 10.95 -11.71
C ASP A 71 1.11 9.91 -11.59
N GLY A 72 -0.09 10.27 -12.03
CA GLY A 72 -1.25 9.38 -11.94
C GLY A 72 -1.13 8.12 -12.78
N SER A 73 -0.20 8.09 -13.75
CA SER A 73 0.02 6.89 -14.56
C SER A 73 0.71 5.76 -13.79
N LEU A 74 1.29 6.08 -12.63
CA LEU A 74 1.95 5.07 -11.79
C LEU A 74 0.94 4.19 -11.05
N HIS A 75 -0.28 4.67 -10.87
CA HIS A 75 -1.31 3.98 -10.12
C HIS A 75 -2.07 3.01 -11.05
N ALA A 76 -2.11 1.73 -10.68
CA ALA A 76 -2.81 0.72 -11.48
C ALA A 76 -4.32 1.00 -11.49
N ARG A 77 -4.90 1.02 -12.68
CA ARG A 77 -6.33 1.23 -12.88
C ARG A 77 -6.87 0.17 -13.83
N GLU A 78 -8.10 -0.22 -13.59
CA GLU A 78 -8.77 -1.23 -14.39
C GLU A 78 -10.11 -0.67 -14.87
N GLN A 79 -10.36 -0.75 -16.18
CA GLN A 79 -11.66 -0.36 -16.71
C GLN A 79 -12.62 -1.52 -16.61
N LEU A 80 -13.74 -1.31 -15.93
CA LEU A 80 -14.77 -2.32 -15.75
C LEU A 80 -15.74 -2.32 -16.94
N LYS A 81 -16.50 -3.41 -17.08
CA LYS A 81 -17.46 -3.59 -18.19
C LYS A 81 -18.51 -2.48 -18.27
N ASN A 82 -18.85 -1.88 -17.12
CA ASN A 82 -19.86 -0.80 -17.07
C ASN A 82 -19.27 0.58 -17.36
N GLY A 83 -18.02 0.66 -17.81
CA GLY A 83 -17.35 1.91 -18.12
C GLY A 83 -16.71 2.61 -16.92
N LYS A 84 -16.93 2.12 -15.72
CA LYS A 84 -16.30 2.69 -14.53
C LYS A 84 -14.84 2.27 -14.44
N ILE A 85 -14.03 3.11 -13.80
CA ILE A 85 -12.62 2.83 -13.56
C ILE A 85 -12.44 2.41 -12.11
N ARG A 86 -11.78 1.27 -11.91
CA ARG A 86 -11.44 0.76 -10.59
C ARG A 86 -9.97 1.02 -10.32
N GLU A 87 -9.68 1.78 -9.28
CA GLU A 87 -8.31 2.00 -8.85
C GLU A 87 -7.87 0.85 -7.97
N ARG A 88 -6.67 0.33 -8.24
CA ARG A 88 -6.07 -0.76 -7.48
C ARG A 88 -5.10 -0.17 -6.48
N GLU A 89 -4.72 -0.97 -5.49
CA GLU A 89 -3.74 -0.54 -4.48
C GLU A 89 -2.29 -0.76 -4.93
N PHE A 90 -2.08 -0.91 -6.23
CA PHE A 90 -0.76 -1.18 -6.81
C PHE A 90 -0.20 0.05 -7.51
N PHE A 91 1.10 0.28 -7.31
CA PHE A 91 1.79 1.43 -7.86
C PHE A 91 3.10 0.97 -8.51
N LYS A 92 3.40 1.52 -9.67
CA LYS A 92 4.62 1.19 -10.40
C LYS A 92 5.77 2.09 -9.94
N ILE A 93 6.18 1.88 -8.71
CA ILE A 93 7.30 2.59 -8.07
C ILE A 93 8.15 1.58 -7.33
N SER A 94 9.39 1.96 -7.03
CA SER A 94 10.25 1.09 -6.23
C SER A 94 9.81 1.07 -4.78
N PRO A 95 10.08 -0.04 -4.06
CA PRO A 95 9.81 -0.08 -2.62
C PRO A 95 10.54 1.02 -1.86
N GLU A 96 11.75 1.36 -2.29
CA GLU A 96 12.55 2.41 -1.67
C GLU A 96 11.86 3.77 -1.78
N THR A 97 11.28 4.08 -2.95
CA THR A 97 10.53 5.33 -3.16
C THR A 97 9.29 5.36 -2.28
N ALA A 98 8.55 4.25 -2.23
CA ALA A 98 7.37 4.15 -1.37
C ALA A 98 7.73 4.33 0.10
N TYR A 99 8.82 3.72 0.52
CA TYR A 99 9.31 3.84 1.90
C TYR A 99 9.67 5.29 2.22
N GLY A 100 10.32 5.99 1.28
CA GLY A 100 10.66 7.41 1.43
C GLY A 100 9.43 8.27 1.68
N ILE A 101 8.35 8.00 0.97
CA ILE A 101 7.08 8.72 1.15
C ILE A 101 6.53 8.45 2.55
N PHE A 102 6.53 7.20 3.00
CA PHE A 102 6.07 6.84 4.35
C PHE A 102 6.90 7.57 5.41
N LYS A 103 8.21 7.58 5.23
CA LYS A 103 9.13 8.24 6.17
C LYS A 103 8.87 9.73 6.25
N ASP A 104 8.70 10.39 5.10
CA ASP A 104 8.42 11.83 5.07
C ASP A 104 7.10 12.16 5.79
N ILE A 105 6.08 11.35 5.57
CA ILE A 105 4.80 11.53 6.25
C ILE A 105 4.97 11.35 7.76
N ALA A 106 5.71 10.32 8.19
CA ALA A 106 5.95 10.05 9.60
C ALA A 106 6.69 11.21 10.27
N ILE A 107 7.67 11.79 9.56
CA ILE A 107 8.41 12.96 10.07
C ILE A 107 7.47 14.15 10.22
N LEU A 108 6.67 14.45 9.19
CA LEU A 108 5.74 15.57 9.21
C LEU A 108 4.67 15.43 10.29
N ARG A 109 4.28 14.21 10.60
CA ARG A 109 3.30 13.94 11.66
C ARG A 109 3.91 13.90 13.06
N GLY A 110 5.25 13.96 13.15
CA GLY A 110 5.93 13.89 14.42
C GLY A 110 6.06 12.48 14.99
N ASP A 111 5.84 11.46 14.17
CA ASP A 111 5.91 10.06 14.61
C ASP A 111 7.35 9.57 14.68
N ILE A 112 8.24 10.17 13.89
CA ILE A 112 9.69 9.93 13.97
C ILE A 112 10.43 11.25 13.73
N ASP A 113 11.69 11.28 14.13
CA ASP A 113 12.55 12.47 14.00
C ASP A 113 13.25 12.53 12.64
#